data_8bac67b00e695733db7865ef4a2b5830
#
_entry.id   8bac67b00e695733db7865ef4a2b5830
#
_cell.length_a   1.000
_cell.length_b   1.000
_cell.length_c   1.000
_cell.angle_alpha   90.00
_cell.angle_beta   90.00
_cell.angle_gamma   90.00
#
_symmetry.space_group_name_H-M   'P 1'
#
loop_
_entity.id
_entity.type
_entity.pdbx_description
1 polymer ?
#
loop_
_entity_poly.entity_id
_entity_poly.type
_entity_poly.pdbx_seq_one_letter_code
_entity_poly.pdbx_strand_id
1 'polypeptide(L)'
;AAAAMAALTHCLPHPKPVGRCEPAPGALGSVFETDGKLVALVYRVDPAAPAPTVDLPGGQLFDMYGNPLTERRQKLDITPVWVVDLPRTDPLYQQAAYNLATPGFTRVTAGDPLVIEAEVKGNRPTAIAGTMAAKVPNGWTATALPAVAVAPGGSQKLSTTVAVDPREPAGQREVDLTITEGGLRHRLTTQVEVFAAADLSVTPLTGEPGRGKVTVSLRNNRRRPASFELSSVVPAGWRVEPAKSTLADIAPGAVAKATLDVTWTPRWQVGEEARLRVSTPEGQQVASAGIRPGMLSIPRVEAPKLDGNPASWPAAAKLPEWALGRLGSATKGDVWLGWSPDGLWVACRMDPSPVTVTDPRAFWAQDCLELFVDTANNKADRAKYVAGDHQFWLCPMVGEKRAYLGQWQRGTEIEATHWDLPGVRSFAGRVGGGYVMEALIPAGQIKGYRPQAGARLGLCLNVSVPGDTGRGELYWPLDKAGGAAEKP
;
A
#
# COMPACT_ATOMS: atom_id res chain seq x y z
N ALA A 1 16.39 31.76 -16.55
CA ALA A 1 15.05 32.16 -16.04
C ALA A 1 14.64 33.53 -16.57
N ALA A 2 15.47 34.57 -16.43
CA ALA A 2 15.09 35.96 -16.84
C ALA A 2 14.77 36.08 -18.34
N ALA A 3 15.59 35.47 -19.22
CA ALA A 3 15.35 35.52 -20.66
C ALA A 3 14.05 34.78 -21.05
N ALA A 4 13.76 33.61 -20.42
CA ALA A 4 12.52 32.89 -20.67
C ALA A 4 11.28 33.68 -20.20
N MET A 5 11.36 34.38 -19.07
CA MET A 5 10.30 35.26 -18.59
C MET A 5 10.11 36.48 -19.52
N ALA A 6 11.20 37.07 -20.00
CA ALA A 6 11.13 38.14 -20.99
C ALA A 6 10.46 37.70 -22.30
N ALA A 7 10.82 36.53 -22.81
CA ALA A 7 10.17 35.93 -23.98
C ALA A 7 8.69 35.66 -23.73
N LEU A 8 8.33 35.11 -22.58
CA LEU A 8 6.93 34.86 -22.19
C LEU A 8 6.14 36.19 -22.19
N THR A 9 6.64 37.23 -21.53
CA THR A 9 5.96 38.54 -21.42
C THR A 9 5.85 39.21 -22.78
N HIS A 10 6.86 39.03 -23.64
CA HIS A 10 6.87 39.61 -25.00
C HIS A 10 5.89 38.91 -25.94
N CYS A 11 5.88 37.56 -25.92
CA CYS A 11 5.04 36.78 -26.83
C CYS A 11 3.58 36.69 -26.36
N LEU A 12 3.32 36.82 -25.06
CA LEU A 12 1.99 36.68 -24.46
C LEU A 12 1.69 37.81 -23.45
N PRO A 13 1.59 39.04 -23.88
CA PRO A 13 1.35 40.17 -22.96
C PRO A 13 -0.02 40.11 -22.27
N HIS A 14 -1.09 39.71 -22.97
CA HIS A 14 -2.46 39.61 -22.45
C HIS A 14 -3.13 38.32 -22.96
N PRO A 15 -2.68 37.13 -22.48
CA PRO A 15 -3.10 35.86 -23.07
C PRO A 15 -4.55 35.51 -22.77
N LYS A 16 -5.31 35.25 -23.81
CA LYS A 16 -6.63 34.60 -23.75
C LYS A 16 -6.48 33.20 -24.28
N PRO A 17 -6.72 32.14 -23.47
CA PRO A 17 -6.58 30.77 -23.92
C PRO A 17 -7.60 30.46 -25.02
N VAL A 18 -7.14 29.88 -26.13
CA VAL A 18 -7.98 29.31 -27.19
C VAL A 18 -8.24 27.86 -26.91
N GLY A 19 -7.19 27.08 -26.61
CA GLY A 19 -7.28 25.70 -26.29
C GLY A 19 -5.94 24.96 -26.45
N ARG A 20 -6.04 23.61 -26.49
CA ARG A 20 -4.89 22.71 -26.61
C ARG A 20 -4.99 21.86 -27.88
N CYS A 21 -3.85 21.42 -28.40
CA CYS A 21 -3.75 20.53 -29.53
C CYS A 21 -2.64 19.49 -29.29
N GLU A 22 -2.69 18.37 -30.01
CA GLU A 22 -1.66 17.33 -30.03
C GLU A 22 -1.10 17.24 -31.46
N PRO A 23 -0.09 18.09 -31.80
CA PRO A 23 0.44 18.18 -33.16
C PRO A 23 1.12 16.89 -33.63
N ALA A 24 1.59 16.07 -32.71
CA ALA A 24 2.11 14.72 -32.92
C ALA A 24 1.96 13.91 -31.62
N PRO A 25 2.00 12.57 -31.67
CA PRO A 25 2.03 11.74 -30.47
C PRO A 25 3.15 12.15 -29.52
N GLY A 26 2.78 12.47 -28.26
CA GLY A 26 3.72 12.94 -27.21
C GLY A 26 4.13 14.41 -27.30
N ALA A 27 3.56 15.18 -28.24
CA ALA A 27 3.68 16.63 -28.31
C ALA A 27 2.38 17.31 -27.83
N LEU A 28 2.49 18.38 -27.06
CA LEU A 28 1.37 19.22 -26.66
C LEU A 28 1.56 20.62 -27.20
N GLY A 29 0.51 21.19 -27.77
CA GLY A 29 0.41 22.60 -28.13
C GLY A 29 -0.63 23.31 -27.26
N SER A 30 -0.31 24.50 -26.79
CA SER A 30 -1.27 25.41 -26.14
C SER A 30 -1.37 26.68 -26.97
N VAL A 31 -2.56 27.05 -27.43
CA VAL A 31 -2.81 28.20 -28.28
C VAL A 31 -3.51 29.30 -27.50
N PHE A 32 -3.05 30.51 -27.68
CA PHE A 32 -3.53 31.71 -27.04
C PHE A 32 -3.84 32.79 -28.08
N GLU A 33 -4.77 33.68 -27.79
CA GLU A 33 -4.96 34.95 -28.49
C GLU A 33 -4.42 36.07 -27.60
N THR A 34 -3.59 36.93 -28.16
CA THR A 34 -2.98 38.08 -27.49
C THR A 34 -2.92 39.23 -28.47
N ASP A 35 -3.51 40.37 -28.10
CA ASP A 35 -3.53 41.62 -28.92
C ASP A 35 -3.93 41.37 -30.39
N GLY A 36 -4.94 40.52 -30.62
CA GLY A 36 -5.46 40.17 -31.94
C GLY A 36 -4.63 39.14 -32.73
N LYS A 37 -3.51 38.68 -32.18
CA LYS A 37 -2.62 37.66 -32.76
C LYS A 37 -2.81 36.33 -32.07
N LEU A 38 -2.53 35.24 -32.80
CA LEU A 38 -2.48 33.91 -32.23
C LEU A 38 -1.02 33.50 -31.96
N VAL A 39 -0.81 32.92 -30.80
CA VAL A 39 0.48 32.39 -30.35
C VAL A 39 0.30 30.95 -29.85
N ALA A 40 1.16 30.04 -30.28
CA ALA A 40 1.19 28.69 -29.77
C ALA A 40 2.50 28.39 -29.05
N LEU A 41 2.41 27.60 -27.96
CA LEU A 41 3.55 26.96 -27.33
C LEU A 41 3.47 25.47 -27.63
N VAL A 42 4.55 24.92 -28.17
CA VAL A 42 4.59 23.48 -28.51
C VAL A 42 5.77 22.83 -27.81
N TYR A 43 5.54 21.74 -27.10
CA TYR A 43 6.56 21.05 -26.29
C TYR A 43 6.27 19.55 -26.15
N ARG A 44 7.28 18.79 -25.73
CA ARG A 44 7.16 17.38 -25.37
C ARG A 44 6.60 17.21 -23.95
N VAL A 45 5.63 16.30 -23.77
CA VAL A 45 4.96 16.09 -22.49
C VAL A 45 5.77 15.20 -21.56
N ASP A 46 6.30 14.09 -22.08
CA ASP A 46 7.05 13.10 -21.29
C ASP A 46 8.53 13.13 -21.62
N PRO A 47 9.40 13.58 -20.70
CA PRO A 47 10.85 13.62 -20.93
C PRO A 47 11.48 12.23 -21.08
N ALA A 48 10.83 11.15 -20.64
CA ALA A 48 11.33 9.78 -20.77
C ALA A 48 10.96 9.14 -22.13
N ALA A 49 9.91 9.65 -22.80
CA ALA A 49 9.51 9.16 -24.11
C ALA A 49 10.46 9.67 -25.22
N PRO A 50 10.52 9.01 -26.39
CA PRO A 50 11.24 9.53 -27.54
C PRO A 50 10.77 10.93 -27.93
N ALA A 51 11.72 11.82 -28.25
CA ALA A 51 11.40 13.21 -28.60
C ALA A 51 10.62 13.26 -29.94
N PRO A 52 9.36 13.77 -29.94
CA PRO A 52 8.57 13.85 -31.15
C PRO A 52 9.13 14.90 -32.10
N THR A 53 8.95 14.69 -33.40
CA THR A 53 9.25 15.66 -34.43
C THR A 53 7.96 16.22 -34.99
N VAL A 54 7.83 17.54 -35.04
CA VAL A 54 6.63 18.25 -35.50
C VAL A 54 6.99 19.24 -36.58
N ASP A 55 6.19 19.28 -37.64
CA ASP A 55 6.25 20.34 -38.65
C ASP A 55 5.39 21.52 -38.20
N LEU A 56 6.00 22.70 -38.11
CA LEU A 56 5.37 23.93 -37.66
C LEU A 56 5.34 24.95 -38.83
N PRO A 57 4.40 24.80 -39.80
CA PRO A 57 4.44 25.56 -41.05
C PRO A 57 4.04 27.02 -40.87
N GLY A 58 3.16 27.35 -39.90
CA GLY A 58 2.63 28.68 -39.68
C GLY A 58 3.50 29.56 -38.77
N GLY A 59 3.28 30.89 -38.84
CA GLY A 59 3.84 31.85 -37.90
C GLY A 59 5.38 32.00 -37.93
N GLN A 60 5.88 32.71 -36.95
CA GLN A 60 7.32 32.92 -36.69
C GLN A 60 7.69 32.00 -35.51
N LEU A 61 8.82 31.29 -35.64
CA LEU A 61 9.28 30.35 -34.62
C LEU A 61 10.38 30.94 -33.75
N PHE A 62 10.27 30.72 -32.45
CA PHE A 62 11.28 31.14 -31.48
C PHE A 62 11.52 30.00 -30.46
N ASP A 63 12.75 29.90 -29.95
CA ASP A 63 13.03 29.07 -28.81
C ASP A 63 12.42 29.63 -27.51
N MET A 64 12.57 28.94 -26.41
CA MET A 64 12.03 29.41 -25.11
C MET A 64 12.65 30.70 -24.61
N TYR A 65 13.77 31.12 -25.17
CA TYR A 65 14.48 32.37 -24.81
C TYR A 65 14.18 33.52 -25.73
N GLY A 66 13.38 33.29 -26.78
CA GLY A 66 13.02 34.30 -27.79
C GLY A 66 13.98 34.44 -28.96
N ASN A 67 14.91 33.49 -29.13
CA ASN A 67 15.79 33.45 -30.31
C ASN A 67 15.00 32.90 -31.52
N PRO A 68 15.10 33.52 -32.71
CA PRO A 68 14.39 33.03 -33.87
C PRO A 68 14.93 31.67 -34.36
N LEU A 69 14.00 30.80 -34.74
CA LEU A 69 14.30 29.48 -35.33
C LEU A 69 13.94 29.50 -36.82
N THR A 70 14.86 29.03 -37.66
CA THR A 70 14.69 28.99 -39.11
C THR A 70 14.10 27.68 -39.62
N GLU A 71 14.39 26.58 -38.94
CA GLU A 71 13.88 25.28 -39.31
C GLU A 71 12.42 25.10 -38.92
N ARG A 72 11.58 24.67 -39.85
CA ARG A 72 10.15 24.41 -39.60
C ARG A 72 9.88 23.04 -38.96
N ARG A 73 10.76 22.12 -39.18
CA ARG A 73 10.68 20.78 -38.61
C ARG A 73 11.46 20.74 -37.30
N GLN A 74 10.73 20.74 -36.19
CA GLN A 74 11.29 20.81 -34.86
C GLN A 74 11.27 19.46 -34.17
N LYS A 75 12.42 19.03 -33.62
CA LYS A 75 12.48 17.94 -32.64
C LYS A 75 12.22 18.54 -31.28
N LEU A 76 11.07 18.23 -30.69
CA LEU A 76 10.62 18.86 -29.46
C LEU A 76 11.32 18.32 -28.22
N ASP A 77 11.61 19.24 -27.32
CA ASP A 77 12.04 18.95 -25.95
C ASP A 77 10.95 19.40 -24.95
N ILE A 78 11.21 19.24 -23.66
CA ILE A 78 10.36 19.80 -22.57
C ILE A 78 10.34 21.34 -22.61
N THR A 79 11.36 21.95 -23.21
CA THR A 79 11.41 23.40 -23.46
C THR A 79 10.49 23.75 -24.63
N PRO A 80 9.56 24.71 -24.46
CA PRO A 80 8.63 25.04 -25.51
C PRO A 80 9.27 25.79 -26.69
N VAL A 81 8.75 25.49 -27.88
CA VAL A 81 8.92 26.31 -29.08
C VAL A 81 7.70 27.24 -29.18
N TRP A 82 7.96 28.52 -29.38
CA TRP A 82 6.93 29.51 -29.62
C TRP A 82 6.62 29.61 -31.11
N VAL A 83 5.34 29.69 -31.43
CA VAL A 83 4.85 29.98 -32.77
C VAL A 83 4.03 31.27 -32.67
N VAL A 84 4.59 32.39 -33.11
CA VAL A 84 3.98 33.72 -33.03
C VAL A 84 3.37 34.11 -34.38
N ASP A 85 2.29 34.85 -34.37
CA ASP A 85 1.50 35.20 -35.57
C ASP A 85 0.98 33.93 -36.30
N LEU A 86 0.48 32.97 -35.53
CA LEU A 86 -0.09 31.74 -36.07
C LEU A 86 -1.34 32.04 -36.92
N PRO A 87 -1.40 31.56 -38.18
CA PRO A 87 -2.59 31.74 -39.02
C PRO A 87 -3.79 31.01 -38.45
N ARG A 88 -5.00 31.53 -38.55
CA ARG A 88 -6.25 30.85 -38.15
C ARG A 88 -6.55 29.58 -39.02
N THR A 89 -5.86 29.45 -40.14
CA THR A 89 -5.91 28.25 -40.99
C THR A 89 -4.91 27.17 -40.60
N ASP A 90 -3.98 27.47 -39.69
CA ASP A 90 -2.96 26.52 -39.23
C ASP A 90 -3.59 25.34 -38.46
N PRO A 91 -3.10 24.12 -38.67
CA PRO A 91 -3.58 22.94 -37.94
C PRO A 91 -3.55 23.07 -36.42
N LEU A 92 -2.55 23.75 -35.84
CA LEU A 92 -2.46 23.97 -34.39
C LEU A 92 -3.67 24.74 -33.87
N TYR A 93 -4.04 25.86 -34.58
CA TYR A 93 -5.22 26.62 -34.22
C TYR A 93 -6.49 25.84 -34.46
N GLN A 94 -6.59 25.13 -35.60
CA GLN A 94 -7.78 24.39 -35.94
C GLN A 94 -8.07 23.26 -34.91
N GLN A 95 -7.04 22.63 -34.39
CA GLN A 95 -7.17 21.67 -33.31
C GLN A 95 -7.52 22.34 -31.97
N ALA A 96 -6.80 23.42 -31.61
CA ALA A 96 -6.97 24.11 -30.34
C ALA A 96 -8.32 24.81 -30.22
N ALA A 97 -8.92 25.19 -31.35
CA ALA A 97 -10.24 25.84 -31.39
C ALA A 97 -11.41 24.89 -31.05
N TYR A 98 -11.12 23.62 -30.77
CA TYR A 98 -12.04 22.73 -30.05
C TYR A 98 -11.94 23.00 -28.55
N ASN A 99 -13.05 23.02 -27.87
CA ASN A 99 -13.06 22.85 -26.43
C ASN A 99 -13.75 21.54 -26.12
N LEU A 100 -12.96 20.53 -25.77
CA LEU A 100 -13.45 19.25 -25.31
C LEU A 100 -13.35 19.24 -23.78
N ALA A 101 -14.49 19.20 -23.12
CA ALA A 101 -14.58 19.13 -21.68
C ALA A 101 -15.21 17.79 -21.25
N THR A 102 -14.62 17.17 -20.24
CA THR A 102 -15.24 16.07 -19.49
C THR A 102 -15.31 16.47 -18.03
N PRO A 103 -16.13 15.79 -17.20
CA PRO A 103 -15.93 15.85 -15.77
C PRO A 103 -14.49 15.39 -15.50
N GLY A 104 -13.65 16.25 -14.93
CA GLY A 104 -12.20 16.00 -14.78
C GLY A 104 -11.87 14.78 -13.92
N PHE A 105 -12.84 14.31 -13.15
CA PHE A 105 -12.71 13.16 -12.25
C PHE A 105 -14.04 12.43 -12.15
N THR A 106 -14.02 11.12 -12.26
CA THR A 106 -15.22 10.29 -12.09
C THR A 106 -14.94 9.05 -11.25
N ARG A 107 -15.98 8.45 -10.70
CA ARG A 107 -15.90 7.30 -9.79
C ARG A 107 -16.80 6.18 -10.23
N VAL A 108 -16.30 4.95 -10.12
CA VAL A 108 -17.06 3.74 -10.44
C VAL A 108 -16.66 2.58 -9.54
N THR A 109 -17.57 1.67 -9.29
CA THR A 109 -17.26 0.39 -8.65
C THR A 109 -17.03 -0.68 -9.73
N ALA A 110 -16.04 -1.52 -9.53
CA ALA A 110 -15.74 -2.61 -10.43
C ALA A 110 -17.00 -3.46 -10.73
N GLY A 111 -17.27 -3.68 -12.02
CA GLY A 111 -18.46 -4.38 -12.52
C GLY A 111 -19.72 -3.53 -12.59
N ASP A 112 -19.71 -2.27 -12.22
CA ASP A 112 -20.79 -1.33 -12.49
C ASP A 112 -20.52 -0.56 -13.79
N PRO A 113 -21.58 -0.14 -14.52
CA PRO A 113 -21.42 0.68 -15.72
C PRO A 113 -20.97 2.10 -15.32
N LEU A 114 -20.05 2.64 -16.10
CA LEU A 114 -19.58 4.01 -16.00
C LEU A 114 -20.09 4.81 -17.18
N VAL A 115 -20.79 5.92 -16.93
CA VAL A 115 -21.18 6.88 -17.97
C VAL A 115 -20.14 7.99 -17.99
N ILE A 116 -19.53 8.19 -19.16
CA ILE A 116 -18.61 9.32 -19.41
C ILE A 116 -19.31 10.30 -20.34
N GLU A 117 -19.48 11.51 -19.87
CA GLU A 117 -20.03 12.60 -20.65
C GLU A 117 -18.89 13.48 -21.16
N ALA A 118 -19.05 13.98 -22.39
CA ALA A 118 -18.14 14.94 -22.98
C ALA A 118 -18.95 16.06 -23.63
N GLU A 119 -18.46 17.28 -23.59
CA GLU A 119 -19.00 18.41 -24.33
C GLU A 119 -17.96 18.91 -25.31
N VAL A 120 -18.33 18.97 -26.58
CA VAL A 120 -17.51 19.52 -27.65
C VAL A 120 -18.08 20.90 -28.01
N LYS A 121 -17.25 21.93 -27.91
CA LYS A 121 -17.59 23.32 -28.32
C LYS A 121 -16.75 23.70 -29.50
N GLY A 122 -17.40 24.26 -30.52
CA GLY A 122 -16.75 24.80 -31.72
C GLY A 122 -16.42 26.28 -31.54
N ASN A 123 -15.17 26.59 -31.22
CA ASN A 123 -14.69 27.97 -31.07
C ASN A 123 -14.10 28.54 -32.36
N ARG A 124 -14.31 27.89 -33.51
CA ARG A 124 -13.83 28.30 -34.81
C ARG A 124 -14.98 28.72 -35.73
N PRO A 125 -14.72 29.49 -36.79
CA PRO A 125 -15.75 29.94 -37.73
C PRO A 125 -16.31 28.85 -38.66
N THR A 126 -15.68 27.66 -38.68
CA THR A 126 -16.11 26.52 -39.48
C THR A 126 -16.73 25.45 -38.59
N ALA A 127 -17.69 24.69 -39.12
CA ALA A 127 -18.27 23.57 -38.40
C ALA A 127 -17.23 22.50 -38.08
N ILE A 128 -17.45 21.76 -37.00
CA ILE A 128 -16.69 20.56 -36.63
C ILE A 128 -17.48 19.34 -37.10
N ALA A 129 -16.85 18.49 -37.91
CA ALA A 129 -17.46 17.23 -38.38
C ALA A 129 -16.42 16.12 -38.26
N GLY A 130 -16.66 15.16 -37.38
CA GLY A 130 -15.68 14.13 -37.11
C GLY A 130 -16.25 12.88 -36.43
N THR A 131 -15.36 12.00 -36.03
CA THR A 131 -15.67 10.80 -35.24
C THR A 131 -15.04 10.94 -33.87
N MET A 132 -15.71 10.39 -32.86
CA MET A 132 -15.17 10.31 -31.51
C MET A 132 -14.99 8.85 -31.10
N ALA A 133 -13.87 8.52 -30.54
CA ALA A 133 -13.54 7.21 -30.02
C ALA A 133 -13.13 7.29 -28.55
N ALA A 134 -13.48 6.27 -27.78
CA ALA A 134 -13.02 6.07 -26.42
C ALA A 134 -11.99 4.94 -26.38
N LYS A 135 -10.80 5.22 -25.81
CA LYS A 135 -9.84 4.20 -25.46
C LYS A 135 -9.94 3.97 -23.95
N VAL A 136 -10.27 2.74 -23.59
CA VAL A 136 -10.48 2.32 -22.19
C VAL A 136 -9.40 1.33 -21.75
N PRO A 137 -9.20 1.11 -20.43
CA PRO A 137 -8.30 0.09 -19.90
C PRO A 137 -8.61 -1.31 -20.47
N ASN A 138 -7.61 -2.20 -20.41
CA ASN A 138 -7.78 -3.59 -20.81
C ASN A 138 -8.88 -4.28 -20.00
N GLY A 139 -9.73 -5.07 -20.64
CA GLY A 139 -10.87 -5.73 -20.03
C GLY A 139 -12.13 -4.86 -19.90
N TRP A 140 -12.03 -3.56 -20.15
CA TRP A 140 -13.20 -2.68 -20.21
C TRP A 140 -13.72 -2.60 -21.64
N THR A 141 -15.02 -2.30 -21.80
CA THR A 141 -15.63 -2.07 -23.12
C THR A 141 -16.46 -0.80 -23.11
N ALA A 142 -16.33 0.01 -24.15
CA ALA A 142 -17.11 1.24 -24.32
C ALA A 142 -18.13 1.06 -25.44
N THR A 143 -19.31 1.61 -25.25
CA THR A 143 -20.28 1.74 -26.35
C THR A 143 -19.77 2.75 -27.37
N ALA A 144 -20.14 2.53 -28.66
CA ALA A 144 -19.78 3.47 -29.72
C ALA A 144 -20.33 4.87 -29.42
N LEU A 145 -19.50 5.87 -29.63
CA LEU A 145 -19.92 7.27 -29.54
C LEU A 145 -20.57 7.72 -30.86
N PRO A 146 -21.56 8.62 -30.79
CA PRO A 146 -22.13 9.21 -31.98
C PRO A 146 -21.11 10.09 -32.73
N ALA A 147 -21.40 10.38 -33.99
CA ALA A 147 -20.59 11.31 -34.77
C ALA A 147 -20.62 12.71 -34.14
N VAL A 148 -19.51 13.40 -34.24
CA VAL A 148 -19.37 14.80 -33.82
C VAL A 148 -19.83 15.69 -34.97
N ALA A 149 -20.82 16.56 -34.72
CA ALA A 149 -21.31 17.55 -35.65
C ALA A 149 -21.68 18.83 -34.91
N VAL A 150 -20.75 19.81 -34.87
CA VAL A 150 -20.93 21.05 -34.13
C VAL A 150 -20.87 22.25 -35.09
N ALA A 151 -21.92 23.05 -35.11
CA ALA A 151 -21.94 24.32 -35.87
C ALA A 151 -20.94 25.33 -35.30
N PRO A 152 -20.51 26.31 -36.10
CA PRO A 152 -19.67 27.41 -35.61
C PRO A 152 -20.27 28.09 -34.37
N GLY A 153 -19.50 28.20 -33.28
CA GLY A 153 -19.96 28.75 -32.01
C GLY A 153 -20.96 27.88 -31.22
N GLY A 154 -21.32 26.69 -31.76
CA GLY A 154 -22.23 25.76 -31.08
C GLY A 154 -21.53 24.78 -30.15
N SER A 155 -22.32 23.91 -29.50
CA SER A 155 -21.82 22.81 -28.71
C SER A 155 -22.64 21.53 -28.93
N GLN A 156 -22.01 20.37 -28.68
CA GLN A 156 -22.66 19.07 -28.69
C GLN A 156 -22.24 18.29 -27.44
N LYS A 157 -23.22 17.76 -26.72
CA LYS A 157 -22.96 16.80 -25.64
C LYS A 157 -22.98 15.39 -26.19
N LEU A 158 -22.01 14.59 -25.78
CA LEU A 158 -21.81 13.20 -26.16
C LEU A 158 -21.68 12.38 -24.90
N SER A 159 -22.16 11.15 -24.93
CA SER A 159 -21.98 10.23 -23.81
C SER A 159 -21.65 8.82 -24.30
N THR A 160 -20.83 8.12 -23.55
CA THR A 160 -20.56 6.70 -23.75
C THR A 160 -20.74 5.95 -22.44
N THR A 161 -21.28 4.75 -22.51
CA THR A 161 -21.31 3.85 -21.37
C THR A 161 -20.13 2.89 -21.47
N VAL A 162 -19.36 2.82 -20.42
CA VAL A 162 -18.21 1.93 -20.31
C VAL A 162 -18.56 0.82 -19.32
N ALA A 163 -18.50 -0.44 -19.79
CA ALA A 163 -18.59 -1.60 -18.92
C ALA A 163 -17.22 -1.84 -18.28
N VAL A 164 -17.16 -1.70 -16.95
CA VAL A 164 -15.94 -1.87 -16.15
C VAL A 164 -15.77 -3.34 -15.80
N ASP A 165 -14.57 -3.90 -15.95
CA ASP A 165 -14.29 -5.30 -15.57
C ASP A 165 -14.60 -5.49 -14.07
N PRO A 166 -15.42 -6.48 -13.69
CA PRO A 166 -15.71 -6.78 -12.28
C PRO A 166 -14.46 -7.16 -11.45
N ARG A 167 -13.38 -7.58 -12.11
CA ARG A 167 -12.10 -7.92 -11.48
C ARG A 167 -11.15 -6.74 -11.37
N GLU A 168 -11.55 -5.58 -11.90
CA GLU A 168 -10.68 -4.39 -11.88
C GLU A 168 -10.28 -4.06 -10.44
N PRO A 169 -8.98 -4.03 -10.11
CA PRO A 169 -8.54 -3.65 -8.78
C PRO A 169 -8.83 -2.18 -8.52
N ALA A 170 -9.06 -1.86 -7.24
CA ALA A 170 -9.22 -0.47 -6.79
C ALA A 170 -7.99 0.36 -7.17
N GLY A 171 -8.22 1.61 -7.56
CA GLY A 171 -7.17 2.55 -7.95
C GLY A 171 -7.59 3.48 -9.08
N GLN A 172 -6.67 4.31 -9.52
CA GLN A 172 -6.90 5.26 -10.61
C GLN A 172 -6.67 4.61 -11.97
N ARG A 173 -7.52 4.97 -12.93
CA ARG A 173 -7.46 4.56 -14.34
C ARG A 173 -7.66 5.75 -15.22
N GLU A 174 -7.22 5.62 -16.46
CA GLU A 174 -7.37 6.66 -17.49
C GLU A 174 -8.27 6.17 -18.60
N VAL A 175 -9.19 7.03 -19.03
CA VAL A 175 -9.99 6.85 -20.24
C VAL A 175 -9.70 8.03 -21.17
N ASP A 176 -9.27 7.72 -22.38
CA ASP A 176 -9.00 8.71 -23.42
C ASP A 176 -10.17 8.85 -24.36
N LEU A 177 -10.64 10.04 -24.54
CA LEU A 177 -11.58 10.40 -25.61
C LEU A 177 -10.80 11.10 -26.72
N THR A 178 -10.95 10.65 -27.95
CA THR A 178 -10.26 11.23 -29.10
C THR A 178 -11.25 11.61 -30.17
N ILE A 179 -11.25 12.88 -30.58
CA ILE A 179 -11.96 13.35 -31.77
C ILE A 179 -10.97 13.31 -32.94
N THR A 180 -11.42 12.78 -34.06
CA THR A 180 -10.69 12.79 -35.33
C THR A 180 -11.51 13.49 -36.39
N GLU A 181 -10.95 14.53 -37.00
CA GLU A 181 -11.56 15.32 -38.07
C GLU A 181 -10.50 15.63 -39.14
N GLY A 182 -10.71 15.18 -40.38
CA GLY A 182 -9.80 15.53 -41.49
C GLY A 182 -8.32 15.26 -41.25
N GLY A 183 -7.99 14.22 -40.44
CA GLY A 183 -6.63 13.91 -40.04
C GLY A 183 -6.16 14.63 -38.77
N LEU A 184 -6.87 15.64 -38.29
CA LEU A 184 -6.62 16.29 -37.01
C LEU A 184 -7.15 15.41 -35.87
N ARG A 185 -6.39 15.36 -34.77
CA ARG A 185 -6.77 14.60 -33.56
C ARG A 185 -6.76 15.53 -32.35
N HIS A 186 -7.82 15.41 -31.57
CA HIS A 186 -7.91 16.09 -30.28
C HIS A 186 -8.22 15.05 -29.20
N ARG A 187 -7.34 14.95 -28.19
CA ARG A 187 -7.44 13.96 -27.12
C ARG A 187 -7.71 14.65 -25.79
N LEU A 188 -8.59 14.03 -25.02
CA LEU A 188 -8.84 14.38 -23.64
C LEU A 188 -8.78 13.12 -22.77
N THR A 189 -8.00 13.17 -21.70
CA THR A 189 -7.90 12.08 -20.72
C THR A 189 -8.77 12.40 -19.52
N THR A 190 -9.62 11.48 -19.13
CA THR A 190 -10.42 11.50 -17.91
C THR A 190 -9.85 10.54 -16.89
N GLN A 191 -9.66 11.00 -15.67
CA GLN A 191 -9.26 10.16 -14.53
C GLN A 191 -10.48 9.46 -13.93
N VAL A 192 -10.40 8.14 -13.76
CA VAL A 192 -11.46 7.31 -13.19
C VAL A 192 -10.93 6.64 -11.93
N GLU A 193 -11.53 6.91 -10.78
CA GLU A 193 -11.26 6.18 -9.55
C GLU A 193 -12.16 4.95 -9.48
N VAL A 194 -11.53 3.78 -9.46
CA VAL A 194 -12.22 2.49 -9.35
C VAL A 194 -12.21 2.03 -7.90
N PHE A 195 -13.37 1.63 -7.40
CA PHE A 195 -13.54 0.97 -6.11
C PHE A 195 -13.72 -0.53 -6.31
N ALA A 196 -13.22 -1.33 -5.37
CA ALA A 196 -13.50 -2.77 -5.37
C ALA A 196 -15.01 -3.04 -5.26
N ALA A 197 -15.49 -4.11 -5.90
CA ALA A 197 -16.91 -4.49 -5.88
C ALA A 197 -17.41 -4.81 -4.47
N ALA A 198 -16.52 -5.25 -3.59
CA ALA A 198 -16.81 -5.54 -2.19
C ALA A 198 -15.60 -5.26 -1.30
N ASP A 199 -15.85 -4.81 -0.07
CA ASP A 199 -14.86 -4.73 0.99
C ASP A 199 -15.02 -5.93 1.92
N LEU A 200 -13.90 -6.61 2.17
CA LEU A 200 -13.85 -7.76 3.05
C LEU A 200 -13.01 -7.43 4.28
N SER A 201 -13.59 -7.61 5.45
CA SER A 201 -12.86 -7.54 6.72
C SER A 201 -13.10 -8.82 7.53
N VAL A 202 -12.09 -9.22 8.29
CA VAL A 202 -12.10 -10.40 9.12
C VAL A 202 -11.67 -10.00 10.52
N THR A 203 -12.45 -10.39 11.53
CA THR A 203 -12.05 -10.16 12.92
C THR A 203 -10.84 -11.02 13.28
N PRO A 204 -10.05 -10.64 14.28
CA PRO A 204 -9.05 -11.53 14.85
C PRO A 204 -9.67 -12.89 15.23
N LEU A 205 -8.91 -13.96 15.02
CA LEU A 205 -9.33 -15.28 15.40
C LEU A 205 -9.40 -15.39 16.92
N THR A 206 -10.58 -15.70 17.46
CA THR A 206 -10.82 -15.85 18.89
C THR A 206 -11.16 -17.31 19.23
N GLY A 207 -10.73 -17.79 20.38
CA GLY A 207 -11.00 -19.17 20.83
C GLY A 207 -9.87 -19.79 21.65
N GLU A 208 -9.68 -21.09 21.54
CA GLU A 208 -8.62 -21.86 22.17
C GLU A 208 -7.50 -22.19 21.16
N PRO A 209 -6.25 -22.47 21.59
CA PRO A 209 -5.20 -22.91 20.68
C PRO A 209 -5.65 -24.10 19.82
N GLY A 210 -5.52 -23.97 18.51
CA GLY A 210 -5.93 -24.97 17.53
C GLY A 210 -7.41 -24.92 17.12
N ARG A 211 -8.23 -24.08 17.75
CA ARG A 211 -9.66 -23.97 17.42
C ARG A 211 -10.21 -22.59 17.79
N GLY A 212 -10.91 -21.97 16.88
CA GLY A 212 -11.52 -20.66 17.15
C GLY A 212 -12.57 -20.27 16.14
N LYS A 213 -13.05 -19.02 16.28
CA LYS A 213 -14.04 -18.42 15.40
C LYS A 213 -13.54 -17.09 14.86
N VAL A 214 -13.96 -16.79 13.65
CA VAL A 214 -13.79 -15.46 13.04
C VAL A 214 -15.14 -14.96 12.54
N THR A 215 -15.36 -13.66 12.62
CA THR A 215 -16.47 -13.00 11.96
C THR A 215 -15.95 -12.33 10.69
N VAL A 216 -16.56 -12.69 9.58
CA VAL A 216 -16.33 -12.09 8.28
C VAL A 216 -17.40 -11.03 8.08
N SER A 217 -17.00 -9.81 7.70
CA SER A 217 -17.90 -8.74 7.31
C SER A 217 -17.63 -8.38 5.86
N LEU A 218 -18.65 -8.45 5.02
CA LEU A 218 -18.60 -8.13 3.60
C LEU A 218 -19.55 -6.98 3.29
N ARG A 219 -19.00 -5.87 2.81
CA ARG A 219 -19.76 -4.72 2.35
C ARG A 219 -19.91 -4.77 0.83
N ASN A 220 -21.14 -4.62 0.36
CA ASN A 220 -21.40 -4.44 -1.07
C ASN A 220 -21.16 -2.97 -1.48
N ASN A 221 -20.16 -2.74 -2.32
CA ASN A 221 -19.84 -1.41 -2.84
C ASN A 221 -20.53 -1.10 -4.18
N ARG A 222 -21.24 -2.09 -4.77
CA ARG A 222 -22.00 -1.88 -5.99
C ARG A 222 -23.24 -1.01 -5.77
N ARG A 223 -23.70 -0.37 -6.81
CA ARG A 223 -24.92 0.46 -6.80
C ARG A 223 -26.22 -0.34 -6.89
N ARG A 224 -26.11 -1.67 -6.94
CA ARG A 224 -27.25 -2.61 -7.01
C ARG A 224 -27.08 -3.71 -5.96
N PRO A 225 -28.18 -4.38 -5.56
CA PRO A 225 -28.07 -5.58 -4.75
C PRO A 225 -27.15 -6.60 -5.42
N ALA A 226 -26.30 -7.27 -4.64
CA ALA A 226 -25.37 -8.25 -5.14
C ALA A 226 -25.24 -9.42 -4.17
N SER A 227 -25.08 -10.61 -4.74
CA SER A 227 -24.74 -11.81 -4.00
C SER A 227 -23.26 -12.14 -4.20
N PHE A 228 -22.65 -12.70 -3.18
CA PHE A 228 -21.23 -13.07 -3.20
C PHE A 228 -21.04 -14.46 -2.63
N GLU A 229 -20.14 -15.22 -3.22
CA GLU A 229 -19.69 -16.51 -2.71
C GLU A 229 -18.43 -16.32 -1.87
N LEU A 230 -18.46 -16.80 -0.65
CA LEU A 230 -17.32 -16.88 0.26
C LEU A 230 -16.77 -18.31 0.21
N SER A 231 -15.49 -18.46 -0.03
CA SER A 231 -14.79 -19.75 -0.03
C SER A 231 -13.45 -19.62 0.70
N SER A 232 -12.90 -20.75 1.18
CA SER A 232 -11.61 -20.77 1.87
C SER A 232 -10.61 -21.70 1.17
N VAL A 233 -9.35 -21.26 1.15
CA VAL A 233 -8.18 -22.10 0.82
C VAL A 233 -7.36 -22.21 2.09
N VAL A 234 -7.10 -23.40 2.52
CA VAL A 234 -6.48 -23.68 3.83
C VAL A 234 -5.17 -24.45 3.69
N PRO A 235 -4.18 -24.22 4.57
CA PRO A 235 -2.99 -25.06 4.69
C PRO A 235 -3.32 -26.50 5.11
N ALA A 236 -2.38 -27.41 4.95
CA ALA A 236 -2.52 -28.78 5.41
C ALA A 236 -2.79 -28.83 6.92
N GLY A 237 -3.77 -29.61 7.33
CA GLY A 237 -4.17 -29.73 8.73
C GLY A 237 -5.06 -28.63 9.27
N TRP A 238 -5.39 -27.63 8.44
CA TRP A 238 -6.38 -26.59 8.78
C TRP A 238 -7.76 -26.90 8.23
N ARG A 239 -8.77 -26.35 8.86
CA ARG A 239 -10.17 -26.43 8.40
C ARG A 239 -10.89 -25.10 8.69
N VAL A 240 -11.71 -24.69 7.76
CA VAL A 240 -12.64 -23.55 7.90
C VAL A 240 -14.04 -24.04 7.58
N GLU A 241 -14.98 -23.83 8.49
CA GLU A 241 -16.36 -24.29 8.32
C GLU A 241 -17.36 -23.12 8.52
N PRO A 242 -18.31 -22.96 7.59
CA PRO A 242 -18.43 -23.68 6.32
C PRO A 242 -17.29 -23.33 5.35
N ALA A 243 -16.79 -24.32 4.59
CA ALA A 243 -15.75 -24.10 3.57
C ALA A 243 -16.22 -23.21 2.42
N LYS A 244 -17.54 -23.17 2.17
CA LYS A 244 -18.21 -22.30 1.22
C LYS A 244 -19.53 -21.80 1.80
N SER A 245 -19.87 -20.55 1.53
CA SER A 245 -21.18 -19.98 1.86
C SER A 245 -21.53 -18.87 0.87
N THR A 246 -22.84 -18.64 0.69
CA THR A 246 -23.34 -17.54 -0.14
C THR A 246 -23.90 -16.45 0.78
N LEU A 247 -23.45 -15.23 0.54
CA LEU A 247 -24.00 -14.02 1.14
C LEU A 247 -24.91 -13.38 0.09
N ALA A 248 -26.21 -13.64 0.18
CA ALA A 248 -27.18 -13.30 -0.85
C ALA A 248 -27.78 -11.89 -0.69
N ASP A 249 -28.10 -11.26 -1.82
CA ASP A 249 -28.92 -10.05 -1.92
C ASP A 249 -28.52 -8.90 -1.00
N ILE A 250 -27.22 -8.69 -0.86
CA ILE A 250 -26.70 -7.58 -0.06
C ILE A 250 -27.05 -6.26 -0.76
N ALA A 251 -27.83 -5.42 -0.11
CA ALA A 251 -28.19 -4.11 -0.65
C ALA A 251 -26.95 -3.21 -0.86
N PRO A 252 -27.02 -2.19 -1.74
CA PRO A 252 -25.94 -1.23 -1.93
C PRO A 252 -25.48 -0.60 -0.62
N GLY A 253 -24.17 -0.65 -0.36
CA GLY A 253 -23.55 -0.11 0.86
C GLY A 253 -23.79 -0.92 2.14
N ALA A 254 -24.66 -1.93 2.12
CA ALA A 254 -24.94 -2.77 3.28
C ALA A 254 -23.81 -3.75 3.57
N VAL A 255 -23.74 -4.23 4.81
CA VAL A 255 -22.76 -5.20 5.30
C VAL A 255 -23.47 -6.49 5.70
N ALA A 256 -23.10 -7.59 5.06
CA ALA A 256 -23.43 -8.92 5.51
C ALA A 256 -22.32 -9.49 6.40
N LYS A 257 -22.71 -10.33 7.36
CA LYS A 257 -21.78 -10.99 8.28
C LYS A 257 -21.94 -12.50 8.24
N ALA A 258 -20.81 -13.21 8.31
CA ALA A 258 -20.78 -14.65 8.51
C ALA A 258 -19.79 -14.99 9.61
N THR A 259 -20.12 -16.01 10.42
CA THR A 259 -19.17 -16.57 11.40
C THR A 259 -18.65 -17.89 10.88
N LEU A 260 -17.33 -18.04 10.90
CA LEU A 260 -16.65 -19.25 10.47
C LEU A 260 -15.95 -19.90 11.66
N ASP A 261 -16.09 -21.20 11.78
CA ASP A 261 -15.29 -22.01 12.70
C ASP A 261 -13.97 -22.37 12.02
N VAL A 262 -12.86 -22.16 12.73
CA VAL A 262 -11.52 -22.41 12.23
C VAL A 262 -10.81 -23.38 13.15
N THR A 263 -10.26 -24.45 12.59
CA THR A 263 -9.34 -25.34 13.29
C THR A 263 -8.00 -25.33 12.59
N TRP A 264 -6.92 -25.35 13.35
CA TRP A 264 -5.56 -25.35 12.82
C TRP A 264 -4.65 -26.22 13.67
N THR A 265 -3.50 -26.61 13.12
CA THR A 265 -2.48 -27.29 13.90
C THR A 265 -1.99 -26.38 15.01
N PRO A 266 -1.87 -26.80 16.27
CA PRO A 266 -1.39 -25.98 17.38
C PRO A 266 -0.02 -25.34 17.13
N ARG A 267 0.73 -25.86 16.19
CA ARG A 267 2.01 -25.33 15.68
C ARG A 267 1.83 -24.89 14.24
N TRP A 268 1.31 -23.70 14.07
CA TRP A 268 1.32 -23.03 12.77
C TRP A 268 2.67 -22.32 12.56
N GLN A 269 3.10 -22.21 11.29
CA GLN A 269 4.29 -21.46 10.93
C GLN A 269 3.92 -20.03 10.54
N VAL A 270 4.84 -19.08 10.75
CA VAL A 270 4.66 -17.70 10.27
C VAL A 270 4.51 -17.75 8.75
N GLY A 271 3.44 -17.10 8.25
CA GLY A 271 3.07 -17.16 6.83
C GLY A 271 1.99 -18.19 6.51
N GLU A 272 1.74 -19.19 7.38
CA GLU A 272 0.56 -20.03 7.23
C GLU A 272 -0.70 -19.24 7.56
N GLU A 273 -1.60 -19.18 6.62
CA GLU A 273 -2.90 -18.54 6.78
C GLU A 273 -3.97 -19.28 5.99
N ALA A 274 -5.17 -19.38 6.54
CA ALA A 274 -6.32 -19.71 5.72
C ALA A 274 -6.69 -18.46 4.92
N ARG A 275 -6.83 -18.59 3.61
CA ARG A 275 -7.19 -17.48 2.73
C ARG A 275 -8.66 -17.55 2.36
N LEU A 276 -9.41 -16.55 2.79
CA LEU A 276 -10.77 -16.35 2.33
C LEU A 276 -10.77 -15.68 0.96
N ARG A 277 -11.64 -16.13 0.09
CA ARG A 277 -11.89 -15.54 -1.22
C ARG A 277 -13.37 -15.21 -1.34
N VAL A 278 -13.65 -14.03 -1.84
CA VAL A 278 -14.99 -13.58 -2.18
C VAL A 278 -15.08 -13.51 -3.70
N SER A 279 -16.07 -14.18 -4.25
CA SER A 279 -16.32 -14.18 -5.70
C SER A 279 -17.75 -13.76 -5.98
N THR A 280 -18.00 -13.29 -7.19
CA THR A 280 -19.36 -13.17 -7.71
C THR A 280 -19.94 -14.56 -8.02
N PRO A 281 -21.26 -14.71 -8.21
CA PRO A 281 -21.86 -15.98 -8.60
C PRO A 281 -21.29 -16.55 -9.91
N GLU A 282 -20.78 -15.69 -10.79
CA GLU A 282 -20.10 -16.08 -12.03
C GLU A 282 -18.66 -16.54 -11.82
N GLY A 283 -18.20 -16.63 -10.56
CA GLY A 283 -16.88 -17.13 -10.19
C GLY A 283 -15.74 -16.09 -10.25
N GLN A 284 -16.04 -14.81 -10.44
CA GLN A 284 -15.02 -13.76 -10.50
C GLN A 284 -14.62 -13.32 -9.09
N GLN A 285 -13.34 -13.51 -8.72
CA GLN A 285 -12.84 -13.10 -7.42
C GLN A 285 -12.77 -11.57 -7.32
N VAL A 286 -13.41 -11.00 -6.29
CA VAL A 286 -13.52 -9.54 -6.06
C VAL A 286 -12.84 -9.08 -4.77
N ALA A 287 -12.62 -9.97 -3.81
CA ALA A 287 -11.89 -9.66 -2.58
C ALA A 287 -11.21 -10.90 -2.00
N SER A 288 -10.21 -10.71 -1.15
CA SER A 288 -9.62 -11.78 -0.34
C SER A 288 -9.06 -11.24 0.98
N ALA A 289 -9.04 -12.09 2.00
CA ALA A 289 -8.43 -11.79 3.30
C ALA A 289 -7.81 -13.04 3.90
N GLY A 290 -6.75 -12.86 4.71
CA GLY A 290 -6.11 -13.93 5.46
C GLY A 290 -6.74 -14.10 6.85
N ILE A 291 -6.88 -15.35 7.30
CA ILE A 291 -7.15 -15.71 8.68
C ILE A 291 -5.85 -16.26 9.27
N ARG A 292 -5.35 -15.60 10.28
CA ARG A 292 -4.14 -16.03 11.00
C ARG A 292 -4.47 -16.30 12.45
N PRO A 293 -3.97 -17.38 13.04
CA PRO A 293 -4.09 -17.59 14.48
C PRO A 293 -3.33 -16.48 15.20
N GLY A 294 -4.02 -15.76 16.07
CA GLY A 294 -3.43 -14.80 16.99
C GLY A 294 -2.99 -15.41 18.32
N MET A 295 -3.02 -16.75 18.45
CA MET A 295 -2.72 -17.45 19.68
C MET A 295 -1.70 -18.56 19.45
N LEU A 296 -0.74 -18.66 20.37
CA LEU A 296 0.25 -19.71 20.43
C LEU A 296 0.28 -20.29 21.83
N SER A 297 0.38 -21.62 21.94
CA SER A 297 0.58 -22.31 23.20
C SER A 297 2.08 -22.44 23.48
N ILE A 298 2.53 -21.90 24.60
CA ILE A 298 3.90 -22.12 25.09
C ILE A 298 3.91 -23.22 26.17
N PRO A 299 4.91 -24.12 26.19
CA PRO A 299 4.94 -25.22 27.13
C PRO A 299 5.36 -24.77 28.51
N ARG A 300 4.95 -25.55 29.51
CA ARG A 300 5.62 -25.55 30.79
C ARG A 300 7.00 -26.17 30.59
N VAL A 301 8.02 -25.50 31.13
CA VAL A 301 9.41 -25.98 31.13
C VAL A 301 9.89 -26.14 32.57
N GLU A 302 10.57 -27.23 32.82
CA GLU A 302 11.31 -27.36 34.07
C GLU A 302 12.62 -26.56 33.94
N ALA A 303 12.95 -25.76 34.94
CA ALA A 303 14.04 -24.78 34.92
C ALA A 303 15.19 -25.19 33.96
N PRO A 304 15.23 -24.65 32.73
CA PRO A 304 16.21 -25.08 31.76
C PRO A 304 17.61 -24.64 32.19
N LYS A 305 18.61 -25.41 31.76
CA LYS A 305 19.99 -24.95 31.91
C LYS A 305 20.18 -23.74 31.03
N LEU A 306 20.82 -22.73 31.60
CA LEU A 306 21.20 -21.53 30.86
C LEU A 306 22.66 -21.70 30.44
N ASP A 307 22.89 -22.47 29.40
CA ASP A 307 24.22 -22.91 28.95
C ASP A 307 24.53 -22.58 27.49
N GLY A 308 23.60 -21.87 26.84
CA GLY A 308 23.71 -21.49 25.43
C GLY A 308 23.22 -22.56 24.47
N ASN A 309 22.49 -23.55 24.95
CA ASN A 309 21.92 -24.61 24.14
C ASN A 309 20.38 -24.67 24.25
N PRO A 310 19.64 -23.68 23.72
CA PRO A 310 18.18 -23.67 23.80
C PRO A 310 17.53 -24.83 23.01
N ALA A 311 18.28 -25.53 22.16
CA ALA A 311 17.78 -26.75 21.52
C ALA A 311 17.53 -27.92 22.52
N SER A 312 18.07 -27.82 23.73
CA SER A 312 17.76 -28.72 24.83
C SER A 312 16.37 -28.48 25.46
N TRP A 313 15.76 -27.37 25.20
CA TRP A 313 14.42 -27.02 25.64
C TRP A 313 13.38 -27.89 24.91
N PRO A 314 12.16 -28.07 25.45
CA PRO A 314 11.12 -28.77 24.74
C PRO A 314 10.93 -28.17 23.35
N ALA A 315 10.82 -29.00 22.32
CA ALA A 315 10.66 -28.53 20.95
C ALA A 315 9.43 -27.60 20.78
N ALA A 316 8.43 -27.76 21.68
CA ALA A 316 7.26 -26.88 21.74
C ALA A 316 7.57 -25.44 22.20
N ALA A 317 8.72 -25.21 22.82
CA ALA A 317 9.12 -23.88 23.24
C ALA A 317 9.63 -23.03 22.08
N LYS A 318 10.16 -23.62 21.01
CA LYS A 318 10.62 -22.87 19.83
C LYS A 318 9.44 -22.21 19.13
N LEU A 319 9.50 -20.90 18.98
CA LEU A 319 8.50 -20.16 18.21
C LEU A 319 8.54 -20.51 16.72
N PRO A 320 7.42 -20.37 16.00
CA PRO A 320 7.43 -20.41 14.55
C PRO A 320 8.39 -19.37 13.94
N GLU A 321 8.73 -19.56 12.70
CA GLU A 321 9.73 -18.78 11.98
C GLU A 321 9.45 -17.25 12.03
N TRP A 322 10.52 -16.45 12.15
CA TRP A 322 10.44 -15.00 12.19
C TRP A 322 10.20 -14.41 10.79
N ALA A 323 9.46 -13.34 10.76
CA ALA A 323 9.38 -12.53 9.58
C ALA A 323 10.43 -11.41 9.61
N LEU A 324 11.01 -11.10 8.45
CA LEU A 324 11.91 -9.95 8.30
C LEU A 324 11.13 -8.64 8.40
N GLY A 325 11.64 -7.72 9.23
CA GLY A 325 11.11 -6.35 9.33
C GLY A 325 11.52 -5.45 8.16
N ARG A 326 11.35 -4.14 8.33
CA ARG A 326 11.49 -3.12 7.29
C ARG A 326 12.85 -3.01 6.60
N LEU A 327 13.90 -3.38 7.30
CA LEU A 327 15.28 -3.23 6.83
C LEU A 327 15.88 -4.62 6.61
N GLY A 328 15.71 -5.22 5.49
CA GLY A 328 16.23 -6.56 5.22
C GLY A 328 17.58 -6.83 5.93
N SER A 329 17.64 -7.94 6.63
CA SER A 329 18.85 -8.41 7.30
C SER A 329 19.15 -9.82 6.83
N ALA A 330 20.43 -10.14 6.61
CA ALA A 330 20.88 -11.50 6.37
C ALA A 330 20.79 -12.36 7.64
N THR A 331 20.60 -11.75 8.82
CA THR A 331 20.48 -12.41 10.10
C THR A 331 19.20 -13.25 10.15
N LYS A 332 19.35 -14.49 10.58
CA LYS A 332 18.23 -15.40 10.91
C LYS A 332 18.17 -15.58 12.41
N GLY A 333 16.96 -15.71 12.92
CA GLY A 333 16.76 -15.85 14.35
C GLY A 333 15.82 -16.98 14.71
N ASP A 334 16.11 -17.60 15.84
CA ASP A 334 15.23 -18.52 16.52
C ASP A 334 14.95 -17.98 17.92
N VAL A 335 13.70 -18.09 18.38
CA VAL A 335 13.31 -17.75 19.75
C VAL A 335 12.55 -18.90 20.37
N TRP A 336 12.78 -19.10 21.63
CA TRP A 336 12.10 -20.09 22.48
C TRP A 336 11.39 -19.36 23.62
N LEU A 337 10.18 -19.78 23.92
CA LEU A 337 9.42 -19.33 25.07
C LEU A 337 8.89 -20.53 25.85
N GLY A 338 8.96 -20.41 27.16
CA GLY A 338 8.39 -21.39 28.09
C GLY A 338 7.98 -20.72 29.38
N TRP A 339 7.22 -21.41 30.19
CA TRP A 339 6.84 -20.88 31.51
C TRP A 339 7.07 -21.92 32.61
N SER A 340 7.34 -21.43 33.82
CA SER A 340 7.37 -22.23 35.04
C SER A 340 6.72 -21.41 36.16
N PRO A 341 6.50 -21.96 37.35
CA PRO A 341 6.08 -21.19 38.51
C PRO A 341 7.00 -20.00 38.82
N ASP A 342 8.28 -20.06 38.43
CA ASP A 342 9.27 -18.99 38.65
C ASP A 342 9.05 -17.79 37.71
N GLY A 343 8.46 -17.97 36.52
CA GLY A 343 8.23 -16.91 35.57
C GLY A 343 8.23 -17.35 34.12
N LEU A 344 8.58 -16.42 33.24
CA LEU A 344 8.65 -16.60 31.80
C LEU A 344 10.12 -16.86 31.39
N TRP A 345 10.34 -17.98 30.73
CA TRP A 345 11.64 -18.34 30.18
C TRP A 345 11.71 -17.93 28.71
N VAL A 346 12.81 -17.29 28.36
CA VAL A 346 13.06 -16.84 27.00
C VAL A 346 14.47 -17.18 26.56
N ALA A 347 14.62 -17.66 25.33
CA ALA A 347 15.90 -17.81 24.67
C ALA A 347 15.83 -17.27 23.25
N CYS A 348 16.95 -16.74 22.79
CA CYS A 348 17.08 -16.16 21.46
C CYS A 348 18.44 -16.53 20.88
N ARG A 349 18.47 -17.03 19.65
CA ARG A 349 19.69 -17.26 18.86
C ARG A 349 19.60 -16.47 17.56
N MET A 350 20.63 -15.67 17.27
CA MET A 350 20.77 -14.87 16.07
C MET A 350 22.05 -15.25 15.33
N ASP A 351 21.97 -15.56 14.05
CA ASP A 351 23.10 -15.97 13.21
C ASP A 351 22.84 -15.65 11.72
N PRO A 352 23.74 -14.94 11.01
CA PRO A 352 24.91 -14.27 11.56
C PRO A 352 24.56 -12.97 12.30
N SER A 353 25.32 -12.62 13.31
CA SER A 353 25.31 -11.29 13.92
C SER A 353 26.68 -10.99 14.57
N PRO A 354 27.32 -9.87 14.26
CA PRO A 354 28.62 -9.51 14.83
C PRO A 354 28.56 -9.20 16.33
N VAL A 355 27.38 -9.05 16.91
CA VAL A 355 27.11 -8.60 18.29
C VAL A 355 27.71 -7.21 18.56
N THR A 356 26.90 -6.20 18.45
CA THR A 356 27.33 -4.79 18.57
C THR A 356 26.83 -4.12 19.85
N VAL A 357 26.82 -4.84 20.98
CA VAL A 357 26.40 -4.27 22.26
C VAL A 357 27.57 -3.60 22.94
N THR A 358 27.49 -2.26 23.07
CA THR A 358 28.46 -1.43 23.78
C THR A 358 27.91 -0.86 25.09
N ASP A 359 26.62 -0.49 25.11
CA ASP A 359 25.90 -0.02 26.30
C ASP A 359 24.46 -0.60 26.28
N PRO A 360 24.14 -1.56 27.15
CA PRO A 360 22.82 -2.17 27.18
C PRO A 360 21.69 -1.21 27.56
N ARG A 361 21.99 0.01 27.97
CA ARG A 361 21.01 1.08 28.21
C ARG A 361 20.53 1.71 26.91
N ALA A 362 21.37 1.68 25.87
CA ALA A 362 20.99 2.09 24.52
C ALA A 362 20.45 0.91 23.70
N PHE A 363 19.62 0.05 24.31
CA PHE A 363 19.15 -1.21 23.78
C PHE A 363 18.52 -1.08 22.38
N TRP A 364 17.79 0.00 22.10
CA TRP A 364 17.15 0.27 20.81
C TRP A 364 18.11 0.50 19.64
N ALA A 365 19.40 0.72 19.89
CA ALA A 365 20.41 1.00 18.87
C ALA A 365 21.42 -0.16 18.69
N GLN A 366 21.20 -1.28 19.32
CA GLN A 366 22.14 -2.39 19.39
C GLN A 366 21.43 -3.75 19.23
N ASP A 367 22.21 -4.86 19.26
CA ASP A 367 21.61 -6.20 19.32
C ASP A 367 20.77 -6.34 20.59
N CYS A 368 19.49 -6.60 20.41
CA CYS A 368 18.55 -6.64 21.52
C CYS A 368 17.31 -7.46 21.14
N LEU A 369 16.79 -8.24 22.06
CA LEU A 369 15.46 -8.79 22.02
C LEU A 369 14.55 -7.96 22.93
N GLU A 370 13.50 -7.37 22.39
CA GLU A 370 12.46 -6.71 23.15
C GLU A 370 11.23 -7.62 23.26
N LEU A 371 10.65 -7.68 24.46
CA LEU A 371 9.41 -8.37 24.74
C LEU A 371 8.39 -7.35 25.24
N PHE A 372 7.26 -7.29 24.55
CA PHE A 372 6.10 -6.50 24.97
C PHE A 372 5.04 -7.49 25.48
N VAL A 373 4.64 -7.35 26.73
CA VAL A 373 3.74 -8.27 27.41
C VAL A 373 2.53 -7.51 27.93
N ASP A 374 1.33 -7.94 27.57
CA ASP A 374 0.06 -7.49 28.13
C ASP A 374 -0.53 -8.61 29.01
N THR A 375 -0.45 -8.44 30.32
CA THR A 375 -0.93 -9.42 31.30
C THR A 375 -2.45 -9.46 31.43
N ALA A 376 -3.13 -8.40 31.04
CA ALA A 376 -4.58 -8.32 30.99
C ALA A 376 -5.17 -8.90 29.70
N ASN A 377 -4.33 -9.02 28.65
CA ASN A 377 -4.73 -9.43 27.30
C ASN A 377 -6.00 -8.69 26.83
N ASN A 378 -6.07 -7.40 27.15
CA ASN A 378 -7.30 -6.62 26.95
C ASN A 378 -7.32 -5.86 25.62
N LYS A 379 -6.16 -5.65 25.00
CA LYS A 379 -5.99 -4.94 23.69
C LYS A 379 -6.69 -3.56 23.67
N ALA A 380 -6.84 -2.94 24.84
CA ALA A 380 -7.80 -1.87 25.05
C ALA A 380 -7.42 -0.57 24.34
N ASP A 381 -6.15 -0.19 24.31
CA ASP A 381 -5.68 0.99 23.61
C ASP A 381 -4.27 0.79 23.07
N ARG A 382 -4.17 0.69 21.77
CA ARG A 382 -2.86 0.53 21.08
C ARG A 382 -2.04 1.83 21.02
N ALA A 383 -2.59 2.96 21.41
CA ALA A 383 -1.87 4.24 21.39
C ALA A 383 -1.11 4.53 22.69
N LYS A 384 -1.43 3.81 23.79
CA LYS A 384 -0.82 4.05 25.11
C LYS A 384 -0.60 2.73 25.84
N TYR A 385 0.46 2.68 26.68
CA TYR A 385 0.61 1.62 27.66
C TYR A 385 -0.45 1.82 28.75
N VAL A 386 -1.05 0.74 29.20
CA VAL A 386 -2.03 0.71 30.29
C VAL A 386 -1.57 -0.27 31.38
N ALA A 387 -2.32 -0.35 32.48
CA ALA A 387 -2.03 -1.29 33.54
C ALA A 387 -1.95 -2.73 33.02
N GLY A 388 -0.88 -3.45 33.34
CA GLY A 388 -0.60 -4.80 32.84
C GLY A 388 0.32 -4.86 31.63
N ASP A 389 0.62 -3.72 30.98
CA ASP A 389 1.57 -3.67 29.89
C ASP A 389 3.00 -3.57 30.41
N HIS A 390 3.88 -4.39 29.86
CA HIS A 390 5.30 -4.41 30.19
C HIS A 390 6.17 -4.42 28.95
N GLN A 391 7.29 -3.71 28.98
CA GLN A 391 8.34 -3.80 27.97
C GLN A 391 9.64 -4.23 28.64
N PHE A 392 10.14 -5.40 28.26
CA PHE A 392 11.43 -5.92 28.65
C PHE A 392 12.39 -5.88 27.46
N TRP A 393 13.68 -5.77 27.74
CA TRP A 393 14.71 -5.94 26.72
C TRP A 393 15.85 -6.78 27.23
N LEU A 394 16.42 -7.60 26.35
CA LEU A 394 17.59 -8.44 26.61
C LEU A 394 18.69 -8.07 25.63
N CYS A 395 19.86 -7.73 26.15
CA CYS A 395 21.05 -7.48 25.34
C CYS A 395 22.10 -8.57 25.58
N PRO A 396 22.74 -9.15 24.54
CA PRO A 396 23.73 -10.21 24.70
C PRO A 396 25.08 -9.68 25.13
N MET A 397 25.34 -9.63 26.44
CA MET A 397 26.66 -9.29 27.03
C MET A 397 27.56 -10.54 26.97
N VAL A 398 28.02 -10.88 25.79
CA VAL A 398 28.75 -12.12 25.51
C VAL A 398 30.05 -12.22 26.31
N GLY A 399 30.75 -11.11 26.47
CA GLY A 399 31.99 -11.05 27.28
C GLY A 399 31.75 -11.32 28.75
N GLU A 400 30.58 -11.03 29.27
CA GLU A 400 30.16 -11.25 30.66
C GLU A 400 29.46 -12.61 30.85
N LYS A 401 29.23 -13.33 29.78
CA LYS A 401 28.44 -14.60 29.75
C LYS A 401 27.03 -14.45 30.36
N ARG A 402 26.41 -13.29 30.21
CA ARG A 402 25.06 -13.04 30.70
C ARG A 402 24.24 -12.24 29.66
N ALA A 403 22.93 -12.41 29.65
CA ALA A 403 22.05 -11.48 29.02
C ALA A 403 21.69 -10.37 30.01
N TYR A 404 21.85 -9.14 29.58
CA TYR A 404 21.43 -7.97 30.37
C TYR A 404 19.92 -7.79 30.15
N LEU A 405 19.14 -7.86 31.21
CA LEU A 405 17.69 -7.73 31.17
C LEU A 405 17.24 -6.46 31.85
N GLY A 406 16.59 -5.58 31.10
CA GLY A 406 15.95 -4.38 31.62
C GLY A 406 14.44 -4.38 31.48
N GLN A 407 13.77 -3.47 32.17
CA GLN A 407 12.33 -3.23 32.10
C GLN A 407 12.06 -1.73 32.04
N TRP A 408 11.30 -1.32 31.04
CA TRP A 408 10.99 0.08 30.78
C TRP A 408 9.81 0.58 31.60
N GLN A 409 9.94 1.76 32.21
CA GLN A 409 8.88 2.45 32.92
C GLN A 409 7.84 3.05 31.94
N ARG A 410 7.35 2.37 30.97
CA ARG A 410 6.27 2.94 30.18
C ARG A 410 4.92 2.60 30.82
N GLY A 411 4.40 3.63 31.44
CA GLY A 411 2.94 3.81 31.55
C GLY A 411 2.26 3.18 32.68
N THR A 412 2.86 2.57 33.75
CA THR A 412 1.81 2.24 34.64
C THR A 412 2.12 1.66 36.01
N GLU A 413 2.98 0.67 36.11
CA GLU A 413 2.95 -0.13 37.32
C GLU A 413 4.30 -0.26 37.98
N ILE A 414 5.33 0.22 37.27
CA ILE A 414 6.69 0.31 37.82
C ILE A 414 7.05 1.78 38.03
N GLU A 415 7.56 2.07 39.21
CA GLU A 415 7.88 3.45 39.60
C GLU A 415 9.08 4.04 38.86
N ALA A 416 9.99 3.18 38.38
CA ALA A 416 11.17 3.58 37.63
C ALA A 416 11.62 2.49 36.64
N THR A 417 12.34 2.92 35.59
CA THR A 417 12.98 2.00 34.66
C THR A 417 14.04 1.16 35.39
N HIS A 418 13.94 -0.13 35.33
CA HIS A 418 14.97 -1.04 35.76
C HIS A 418 15.96 -1.27 34.63
N TRP A 419 17.15 -0.70 34.77
CA TRP A 419 18.19 -0.86 33.75
C TRP A 419 18.82 -2.26 33.78
N ASP A 420 18.88 -2.89 34.94
CA ASP A 420 19.29 -4.26 35.19
C ASP A 420 18.38 -4.86 36.25
N LEU A 421 17.50 -5.76 35.85
CA LEU A 421 16.49 -6.36 36.73
C LEU A 421 17.16 -7.24 37.79
N PRO A 422 16.82 -7.09 39.07
CA PRO A 422 17.37 -7.94 40.12
C PRO A 422 16.82 -9.37 40.04
N GLY A 423 17.63 -10.35 40.43
CA GLY A 423 17.24 -11.76 40.53
C GLY A 423 17.11 -12.48 39.20
N VAL A 424 17.51 -11.87 38.10
CA VAL A 424 17.51 -12.48 36.78
C VAL A 424 18.58 -13.57 36.69
N ARG A 425 18.16 -14.76 36.28
CA ARG A 425 19.10 -15.80 35.85
C ARG A 425 19.20 -15.72 34.33
N SER A 426 20.40 -15.53 33.80
CA SER A 426 20.62 -15.41 32.38
C SER A 426 21.97 -15.94 31.92
N PHE A 427 22.07 -16.16 30.61
CA PHE A 427 23.30 -16.51 29.91
C PHE A 427 23.34 -15.79 28.56
N ALA A 428 24.54 -15.44 28.11
CA ALA A 428 24.80 -15.07 26.72
C ALA A 428 26.16 -15.59 26.27
N GLY A 429 26.23 -16.04 25.04
CA GLY A 429 27.47 -16.59 24.47
C GLY A 429 27.52 -16.52 22.95
N ARG A 430 28.71 -16.72 22.37
CA ARG A 430 28.90 -16.84 20.93
C ARG A 430 28.48 -18.22 20.45
N VAL A 431 27.76 -18.26 19.32
CA VAL A 431 27.36 -19.51 18.65
C VAL A 431 27.42 -19.26 17.14
N GLY A 432 28.28 -20.05 16.45
CA GLY A 432 28.49 -19.85 15.03
C GLY A 432 29.02 -18.44 14.71
N GLY A 433 28.44 -17.79 13.70
CA GLY A 433 28.72 -16.37 13.37
C GLY A 433 27.90 -15.37 14.15
N GLY A 434 27.16 -15.78 15.18
CA GLY A 434 26.25 -14.95 15.92
C GLY A 434 26.31 -15.14 17.42
N TYR A 435 25.14 -15.09 18.06
CA TYR A 435 25.02 -15.21 19.52
C TYR A 435 23.78 -16.02 19.93
N VAL A 436 23.80 -16.44 21.17
CA VAL A 436 22.65 -16.97 21.88
C VAL A 436 22.52 -16.25 23.21
N MET A 437 21.30 -16.03 23.66
CA MET A 437 20.99 -15.55 25.01
C MET A 437 19.79 -16.30 25.55
N GLU A 438 19.79 -16.50 26.86
CA GLU A 438 18.78 -17.22 27.62
C GLU A 438 18.52 -16.45 28.92
N ALA A 439 17.27 -16.33 29.35
CA ALA A 439 16.93 -15.69 30.60
C ALA A 439 15.61 -16.23 31.19
N LEU A 440 15.52 -16.11 32.51
CA LEU A 440 14.26 -16.13 33.25
C LEU A 440 13.84 -14.70 33.57
N ILE A 441 12.66 -14.30 33.12
CA ILE A 441 11.97 -13.10 33.62
C ILE A 441 11.14 -13.54 34.83
N PRO A 442 11.50 -13.16 36.05
CA PRO A 442 10.80 -13.64 37.26
C PRO A 442 9.33 -13.22 37.25
N ALA A 443 8.43 -14.09 37.67
CA ALA A 443 7.00 -13.81 37.71
C ALA A 443 6.66 -12.54 38.49
N GLY A 444 7.39 -12.27 39.59
CA GLY A 444 7.22 -11.04 40.38
C GLY A 444 7.57 -9.73 39.65
N GLN A 445 8.31 -9.79 38.55
CA GLN A 445 8.63 -8.64 37.71
C GLN A 445 7.60 -8.40 36.61
N ILE A 446 6.69 -9.37 36.39
CA ILE A 446 5.60 -9.25 35.41
C ILE A 446 4.30 -9.05 36.19
N LYS A 447 4.05 -7.82 36.64
CA LYS A 447 2.89 -7.51 37.46
C LYS A 447 1.60 -7.89 36.74
N GLY A 448 0.71 -8.55 37.43
CA GLY A 448 -0.52 -9.12 36.85
C GLY A 448 -0.37 -10.50 36.25
N TYR A 449 0.84 -11.00 36.04
CA TYR A 449 1.06 -12.37 35.54
C TYR A 449 1.00 -13.41 36.65
N ARG A 450 0.22 -14.44 36.42
CA ARG A 450 0.18 -15.63 37.26
C ARG A 450 0.56 -16.85 36.42
N PRO A 451 1.78 -17.40 36.61
CA PRO A 451 2.26 -18.52 35.82
C PRO A 451 1.52 -19.80 36.18
N GLN A 452 0.49 -20.13 35.41
CA GLN A 452 -0.32 -21.34 35.54
C GLN A 452 -0.81 -21.81 34.19
N ALA A 453 -1.15 -23.09 34.09
CA ALA A 453 -1.74 -23.66 32.88
C ALA A 453 -3.04 -22.90 32.52
N GLY A 454 -3.20 -22.54 31.24
CA GLY A 454 -4.35 -21.80 30.75
C GLY A 454 -4.26 -20.26 30.94
N ALA A 455 -3.23 -19.74 31.58
CA ALA A 455 -2.98 -18.29 31.61
C ALA A 455 -2.77 -17.77 30.18
N ARG A 456 -3.33 -16.57 29.92
CA ARG A 456 -3.21 -15.91 28.61
C ARG A 456 -2.53 -14.56 28.78
N LEU A 457 -1.63 -14.27 27.86
CA LEU A 457 -0.91 -12.99 27.77
C LEU A 457 -0.99 -12.48 26.34
N GLY A 458 -1.08 -11.16 26.15
CA GLY A 458 -0.65 -10.55 24.91
C GLY A 458 0.88 -10.57 24.84
N LEU A 459 1.43 -10.84 23.67
CA LEU A 459 2.88 -10.88 23.46
C LEU A 459 3.25 -10.37 22.07
N CYS A 460 4.24 -9.49 22.04
CA CYS A 460 4.94 -9.10 20.83
C CYS A 460 6.44 -9.14 21.10
N LEU A 461 7.21 -9.52 20.09
CA LEU A 461 8.66 -9.60 20.15
C LEU A 461 9.27 -8.77 19.03
N ASN A 462 10.33 -8.06 19.35
CA ASN A 462 11.16 -7.37 18.39
C ASN A 462 12.63 -7.73 18.63
N VAL A 463 13.33 -8.13 17.59
CA VAL A 463 14.79 -8.34 17.68
C VAL A 463 15.48 -7.33 16.79
N SER A 464 16.30 -6.50 17.40
CA SER A 464 17.17 -5.55 16.73
C SER A 464 18.50 -6.19 16.41
N VAL A 465 18.91 -6.11 15.16
CA VAL A 465 20.17 -6.66 14.64
C VAL A 465 20.84 -5.66 13.69
N PRO A 466 22.17 -5.73 13.50
CA PRO A 466 22.82 -4.95 12.44
C PRO A 466 22.23 -5.29 11.06
N GLY A 467 21.99 -4.29 10.24
CA GLY A 467 21.54 -4.41 8.85
C GLY A 467 22.54 -3.79 7.88
N ASP A 468 22.38 -4.05 6.59
CA ASP A 468 23.31 -3.57 5.54
C ASP A 468 23.34 -2.03 5.41
N THR A 469 22.27 -1.35 5.78
CA THR A 469 22.14 0.11 5.69
C THR A 469 21.87 0.77 7.03
N GLY A 470 22.19 0.08 8.13
CA GLY A 470 21.93 0.53 9.49
C GLY A 470 21.41 -0.60 10.37
N ARG A 471 20.25 -0.40 11.03
CA ARG A 471 19.64 -1.39 11.92
C ARG A 471 18.57 -2.20 11.18
N GLY A 472 18.66 -3.53 11.24
CA GLY A 472 17.61 -4.46 10.84
C GLY A 472 16.73 -4.83 12.04
N GLU A 473 15.49 -5.21 11.79
CA GLU A 473 14.54 -5.62 12.82
C GLU A 473 13.75 -6.85 12.37
N LEU A 474 13.61 -7.81 13.28
CA LEU A 474 12.82 -9.01 13.12
C LEU A 474 11.64 -8.96 14.10
N TYR A 475 10.43 -9.13 13.61
CA TYR A 475 9.22 -9.03 14.42
C TYR A 475 8.47 -10.34 14.54
N TRP A 476 7.79 -10.55 15.68
CA TRP A 476 6.84 -11.62 15.87
C TRP A 476 5.70 -11.19 16.82
N PRO A 477 4.44 -11.38 16.48
CA PRO A 477 3.94 -11.69 15.13
C PRO A 477 4.10 -10.50 14.19
N LEU A 478 4.16 -10.74 12.89
CA LEU A 478 4.21 -9.70 11.89
C LEU A 478 2.86 -9.00 11.81
N ASP A 479 2.82 -7.68 11.89
CA ASP A 479 1.62 -6.94 11.55
C ASP A 479 1.48 -6.74 10.03
N LYS A 480 0.27 -6.39 9.56
CA LYS A 480 -0.02 -6.17 8.15
C LYS A 480 0.71 -4.96 7.55
N ALA A 481 1.20 -4.06 8.38
CA ALA A 481 1.89 -2.84 7.97
C ALA A 481 3.41 -3.06 7.86
N GLY A 482 3.90 -4.26 8.22
CA GLY A 482 5.33 -4.58 8.22
C GLY A 482 6.11 -3.80 9.27
N GLY A 483 5.47 -3.33 10.32
CA GLY A 483 6.07 -2.71 11.48
C GLY A 483 5.84 -3.54 12.74
N ALA A 484 6.72 -3.39 13.73
CA ALA A 484 6.45 -3.89 15.07
C ALA A 484 5.19 -3.22 15.57
N ALA A 485 4.24 -4.01 16.04
CA ALA A 485 3.32 -3.50 17.00
C ALA A 485 4.19 -3.15 18.24
N GLU A 486 4.52 -1.89 18.45
CA GLU A 486 5.28 -1.45 19.64
C GLU A 486 4.49 -1.71 20.94
N LYS A 487 3.40 -2.47 20.85
CA LYS A 487 2.52 -2.82 21.95
C LYS A 487 1.88 -4.19 21.73
N PRO A 488 1.70 -4.96 22.79
CA PRO A 488 1.07 -6.27 22.76
C PRO A 488 -0.36 -6.24 22.21
#